data_b86eb7620d3cdcc80857a23d3f65538b
#
_entry.id   b86eb7620d3cdcc80857a23d3f65538b
#
_cell.length_a   1.000
_cell.length_b   1.000
_cell.length_c   1.000
_cell.angle_alpha   90.00
_cell.angle_beta   90.00
_cell.angle_gamma   90.00
#
_symmetry.space_group_name_H-M   'P 1'
#
loop_
_entity.id
_entity.type
_entity.pdbx_description
1 polymer ?
#
loop_
_entity_poly.entity_id
_entity_poly.type
_entity_poly.pdbx_seq_one_letter_code
_entity_poly.pdbx_strand_id
1 'polypeptide(L)'
;MIGFLPKKHIAVLNATQALEEDEVERIDSIPRDILVTSPLPSLTDSSVYGNRSKVTLTLPDLPENAKELTLSVVRKDCEILGSPEPAELQCITASASHYRFVPECEGHIVTGKLIGASADSVDARLACVGQDIRIFDGQRQSYGVYFFYTSEVTDLQDVVLTALPQKGEPCRLEIVPPFAGIRVRLLPKLRVVCKERELVERSLGVQMLTVLPAASAQELKVVENLHDFSPSVSYDLTEYTRFTTLRETLTEFVTEVRTKKAGGKTFIRVLHENTKHFSELKALVLLDGVPIEDHEAILDYDARLLHYIHQYSGKYTFGKNIYDGIVSLVTYKGNLSGIRLGENSQQFSYDFPQNRPTFTAPVYDSEARLNSRIPDFRHTLYWNPDITSAVVSFYTSDMKGIYLVTLQGVAVNGKIIKIQSLFVVK
;
A
#
# COMPACT_ATOMS: atom_id res chain seq x y z
N MET A 1 -11.14 19.43 3.83
CA MET A 1 -11.67 18.94 5.13
C MET A 1 -10.53 18.16 5.77
N ILE A 2 -9.87 18.71 6.78
CA ILE A 2 -8.67 18.11 7.38
C ILE A 2 -9.15 17.18 8.48
N GLY A 3 -9.13 15.86 8.21
CA GLY A 3 -9.41 14.85 9.24
C GLY A 3 -8.17 14.72 10.14
N PHE A 4 -8.24 15.18 11.36
CA PHE A 4 -7.28 14.82 12.40
C PHE A 4 -7.65 13.43 12.94
N LEU A 5 -6.93 12.40 12.49
CA LEU A 5 -6.98 11.12 13.19
C LEU A 5 -6.36 11.27 14.58
N PRO A 6 -7.04 10.87 15.65
CA PRO A 6 -6.45 10.87 16.98
C PRO A 6 -5.19 9.99 16.93
N LYS A 7 -4.07 10.52 17.41
CA LYS A 7 -2.82 9.75 17.51
C LYS A 7 -3.07 8.52 18.38
N LYS A 8 -3.21 7.36 17.79
CA LYS A 8 -3.18 6.10 18.52
C LYS A 8 -1.73 5.69 18.70
N HIS A 9 -1.31 5.51 19.93
CA HIS A 9 -0.03 4.88 20.22
C HIS A 9 -0.23 3.37 20.04
N ILE A 10 0.51 2.78 19.10
CA ILE A 10 0.56 1.34 18.89
C ILE A 10 1.84 0.86 19.55
N ALA A 11 1.71 0.00 20.55
CA ALA A 11 2.84 -0.69 21.14
C ALA A 11 2.95 -2.08 20.50
N VAL A 12 4.10 -2.37 19.90
CA VAL A 12 4.44 -3.69 19.40
C VAL A 12 5.32 -4.35 20.47
N LEU A 13 4.77 -5.36 21.13
CA LEU A 13 5.48 -6.15 22.13
C LEU A 13 6.04 -7.41 21.47
N ASN A 14 7.35 -7.60 21.53
CA ASN A 14 7.98 -8.84 21.11
C ASN A 14 8.05 -9.81 22.29
N ALA A 15 7.32 -10.91 22.24
CA ALA A 15 7.24 -11.90 23.31
C ALA A 15 8.59 -12.63 23.57
N THR A 16 9.54 -12.54 22.63
CA THR A 16 10.85 -13.18 22.75
C THR A 16 11.95 -12.25 23.27
N GLN A 17 11.72 -10.94 23.33
CA GLN A 17 12.62 -9.98 23.93
C GLN A 17 12.18 -9.65 25.35
N ALA A 18 13.10 -9.75 26.30
CA ALA A 18 12.88 -9.19 27.61
C ALA A 18 12.65 -7.68 27.48
N LEU A 19 11.50 -7.21 27.93
CA LEU A 19 11.23 -5.77 28.00
C LEU A 19 12.16 -5.19 29.06
N GLU A 20 12.89 -4.13 28.73
CA GLU A 20 13.66 -3.40 29.72
C GLU A 20 12.70 -2.81 30.76
N GLU A 21 12.95 -3.07 32.03
CA GLU A 21 12.08 -2.64 33.15
C GLU A 21 11.84 -1.11 33.15
N ASP A 22 12.75 -0.36 32.53
CA ASP A 22 12.64 1.08 32.40
C ASP A 22 11.66 1.57 31.32
N GLU A 23 11.25 0.71 30.38
CA GLU A 23 10.37 1.11 29.26
C GLU A 23 8.90 0.74 29.49
N VAL A 24 8.63 -0.30 30.31
CA VAL A 24 7.28 -0.81 30.55
C VAL A 24 7.02 -0.96 32.04
N GLU A 25 5.97 -0.32 32.53
CA GLU A 25 5.45 -0.52 33.87
C GLU A 25 4.30 -1.52 33.84
N ARG A 26 4.50 -2.72 34.43
CA ARG A 26 3.45 -3.72 34.58
C ARG A 26 2.60 -3.42 35.79
N ILE A 27 1.29 -3.38 35.61
CA ILE A 27 0.32 -3.20 36.71
C ILE A 27 -0.52 -4.47 36.82
N ASP A 28 -0.42 -5.14 37.95
CA ASP A 28 -1.11 -6.42 38.20
C ASP A 28 -2.61 -6.27 38.51
N SER A 29 -3.08 -5.06 38.75
CA SER A 29 -4.49 -4.79 39.03
C SER A 29 -4.97 -3.50 38.37
N ILE A 30 -6.18 -3.52 37.83
CA ILE A 30 -6.85 -2.33 37.31
C ILE A 30 -7.23 -1.43 38.50
N PRO A 31 -6.80 -0.17 38.53
CA PRO A 31 -7.30 0.78 39.54
C PRO A 31 -8.84 0.82 39.49
N ARG A 32 -9.48 0.78 40.67
CA ARG A 32 -10.96 0.72 40.79
C ARG A 32 -11.66 1.90 40.11
N ASP A 33 -10.99 3.02 39.92
CA ASP A 33 -11.50 4.24 39.30
C ASP A 33 -11.68 4.15 37.77
N ILE A 34 -11.19 3.08 37.14
CA ILE A 34 -11.34 2.83 35.69
C ILE A 34 -12.49 1.85 35.39
N LEU A 35 -13.11 1.27 36.45
CA LEU A 35 -14.31 0.46 36.28
C LEU A 35 -15.46 1.37 35.82
N VAL A 36 -15.89 1.20 34.57
CA VAL A 36 -17.07 1.86 34.01
C VAL A 36 -18.26 1.51 34.89
N THR A 37 -18.74 2.47 35.68
CA THR A 37 -19.80 2.31 36.65
C THR A 37 -21.23 2.42 36.09
N SER A 38 -21.37 2.70 34.79
CA SER A 38 -22.66 2.76 34.11
C SER A 38 -22.95 1.47 33.34
N PRO A 39 -24.19 0.94 33.39
CA PRO A 39 -24.56 -0.16 32.54
C PRO A 39 -24.41 0.26 31.09
N LEU A 40 -23.49 -0.40 30.36
CA LEU A 40 -23.29 -0.15 28.92
C LEU A 40 -24.56 -0.57 28.18
N PRO A 41 -25.01 0.20 27.19
CA PRO A 41 -26.14 -0.19 26.36
C PRO A 41 -25.81 -1.47 25.62
N SER A 42 -26.75 -2.40 25.52
CA SER A 42 -26.57 -3.59 24.69
C SER A 42 -26.77 -3.18 23.22
N LEU A 43 -25.72 -3.24 22.44
CA LEU A 43 -25.75 -3.01 20.98
C LEU A 43 -25.92 -4.31 20.19
N THR A 44 -25.72 -5.45 20.84
CA THR A 44 -25.76 -6.78 20.23
C THR A 44 -27.10 -7.47 20.51
N ASP A 45 -27.53 -8.33 19.60
CA ASP A 45 -28.76 -9.13 19.69
C ASP A 45 -28.73 -10.16 20.84
N SER A 46 -27.55 -10.50 21.35
CA SER A 46 -27.35 -11.34 22.54
C SER A 46 -26.18 -10.86 23.37
N SER A 47 -26.13 -11.20 24.64
CA SER A 47 -25.00 -10.96 25.54
C SER A 47 -23.98 -12.09 25.54
N VAL A 48 -24.33 -13.27 25.01
CA VAL A 48 -23.48 -14.49 25.01
C VAL A 48 -23.59 -15.20 23.67
N TYR A 49 -22.44 -15.55 23.10
CA TYR A 49 -22.32 -16.28 21.85
C TYR A 49 -21.43 -17.49 22.00
N GLY A 50 -21.62 -18.48 21.12
CA GLY A 50 -20.66 -19.56 20.91
C GLY A 50 -19.51 -19.16 19.98
N ASN A 51 -18.61 -20.10 19.71
CA ASN A 51 -17.58 -19.95 18.70
C ASN A 51 -18.24 -19.88 17.30
N ARG A 52 -17.63 -19.12 16.38
CA ARG A 52 -18.05 -18.99 14.97
C ARG A 52 -19.55 -18.65 14.79
N SER A 53 -20.13 -18.02 15.80
CA SER A 53 -21.54 -17.61 15.80
C SER A 53 -21.72 -16.26 15.14
N LYS A 54 -22.81 -16.10 14.40
CA LYS A 54 -23.16 -14.81 13.81
C LYS A 54 -23.63 -13.86 14.91
N VAL A 55 -23.08 -12.67 14.92
CA VAL A 55 -23.46 -11.55 15.78
C VAL A 55 -24.10 -10.48 14.93
N THR A 56 -25.27 -9.99 15.35
CA THR A 56 -25.90 -8.83 14.74
C THR A 56 -25.83 -7.67 15.71
N LEU A 57 -25.29 -6.55 15.24
CA LEU A 57 -25.09 -5.35 16.00
C LEU A 57 -25.97 -4.25 15.41
N THR A 58 -26.80 -3.64 16.25
CA THR A 58 -27.64 -2.51 15.88
C THR A 58 -27.11 -1.24 16.52
N LEU A 59 -26.72 -0.28 15.69
CA LEU A 59 -26.25 1.01 16.15
C LEU A 59 -27.42 1.86 16.61
N PRO A 60 -27.27 2.65 17.69
CA PRO A 60 -28.28 3.60 18.13
C PRO A 60 -28.44 4.71 17.08
N ASP A 61 -29.57 5.42 17.18
CA ASP A 61 -29.77 6.62 16.38
C ASP A 61 -28.66 7.62 16.68
N LEU A 62 -27.85 7.87 15.64
CA LEU A 62 -26.75 8.79 15.73
C LEU A 62 -27.20 10.20 15.36
N PRO A 63 -26.62 11.26 15.94
CA PRO A 63 -26.90 12.62 15.51
C PRO A 63 -26.68 12.76 13.99
N GLU A 64 -27.59 13.43 13.28
CA GLU A 64 -27.50 13.65 11.82
C GLU A 64 -26.17 14.27 11.36
N ASN A 65 -25.45 14.88 12.27
CA ASN A 65 -24.16 15.54 12.09
C ASN A 65 -22.95 14.71 12.59
N ALA A 66 -23.13 13.42 12.90
CA ALA A 66 -22.00 12.54 13.18
C ALA A 66 -21.21 12.26 11.89
N LYS A 67 -19.90 12.41 11.94
CA LYS A 67 -18.98 12.15 10.84
C LYS A 67 -17.86 11.20 11.27
N GLU A 68 -17.28 10.50 10.28
CA GLU A 68 -16.11 9.65 10.50
C GLU A 68 -16.30 8.65 11.65
N LEU A 69 -17.40 7.92 11.62
CA LEU A 69 -17.71 6.93 12.64
C LEU A 69 -16.91 5.66 12.42
N THR A 70 -16.12 5.30 13.41
CA THR A 70 -15.36 4.04 13.44
C THR A 70 -16.02 3.05 14.37
N LEU A 71 -16.25 1.84 13.88
CA LEU A 71 -16.72 0.72 14.69
C LEU A 71 -15.62 -0.33 14.83
N SER A 72 -15.35 -0.74 16.07
CA SER A 72 -14.40 -1.82 16.36
C SER A 72 -14.98 -2.80 17.37
N VAL A 73 -14.68 -4.10 17.17
CA VAL A 73 -15.03 -5.19 18.07
C VAL A 73 -13.77 -5.97 18.38
N VAL A 74 -13.27 -5.86 19.61
CA VAL A 74 -11.98 -6.40 20.02
C VAL A 74 -12.10 -7.16 21.35
N ARG A 75 -11.38 -8.27 21.48
CA ARG A 75 -11.28 -9.00 22.74
C ARG A 75 -10.64 -8.10 23.80
N LYS A 76 -11.28 -8.02 24.96
CA LYS A 76 -10.80 -7.26 26.11
C LYS A 76 -9.88 -8.17 26.97
N ASP A 77 -8.59 -8.17 26.64
CA ASP A 77 -7.59 -8.98 27.34
C ASP A 77 -6.50 -8.12 28.03
N CYS A 78 -5.90 -7.20 27.27
CA CYS A 78 -4.85 -6.32 27.79
C CYS A 78 -5.30 -4.86 27.66
N GLU A 79 -5.10 -4.06 28.69
CA GLU A 79 -5.40 -2.62 28.67
C GLU A 79 -4.10 -1.81 28.74
N ILE A 80 -3.96 -0.83 27.86
CA ILE A 80 -2.90 0.15 27.93
C ILE A 80 -3.39 1.33 28.76
N LEU A 81 -2.75 1.55 29.89
CA LEU A 81 -3.08 2.66 30.78
C LEU A 81 -2.35 3.93 30.39
N GLY A 82 -2.99 5.07 30.60
CA GLY A 82 -2.36 6.38 30.38
C GLY A 82 -2.34 6.82 28.91
N SER A 83 -3.06 6.11 28.03
CA SER A 83 -3.43 6.71 26.76
C SER A 83 -4.32 7.91 27.07
N PRO A 84 -3.91 9.16 26.77
CA PRO A 84 -4.76 10.30 27.04
C PRO A 84 -6.10 10.07 26.33
N GLU A 85 -7.21 10.19 27.06
CA GLU A 85 -8.52 10.35 26.42
C GLU A 85 -8.34 11.47 25.39
N PRO A 86 -8.80 11.27 24.14
CA PRO A 86 -8.70 12.33 23.15
C PRO A 86 -9.36 13.57 23.77
N ALA A 87 -8.55 14.56 24.10
CA ALA A 87 -9.05 15.86 24.49
C ALA A 87 -10.04 16.32 23.43
N GLU A 88 -11.12 16.98 23.83
CA GLU A 88 -12.08 17.56 22.89
C GLU A 88 -11.31 18.17 21.72
N LEU A 89 -11.58 17.65 20.53
CA LEU A 89 -11.00 18.20 19.32
C LEU A 89 -11.52 19.62 19.17
N GLN A 90 -10.79 20.57 19.71
CA GLN A 90 -11.05 21.96 19.39
C GLN A 90 -10.83 22.09 17.89
N CYS A 91 -11.92 22.40 17.19
CA CYS A 91 -11.84 22.75 15.76
C CYS A 91 -11.01 24.04 15.66
N ILE A 92 -9.71 23.88 15.54
CA ILE A 92 -8.82 25.01 15.28
C ILE A 92 -9.08 25.42 13.84
N THR A 93 -9.92 26.42 13.65
CA THR A 93 -10.01 27.16 12.38
C THR A 93 -8.74 27.98 12.23
N ALA A 94 -7.60 27.28 12.04
CA ALA A 94 -6.36 27.94 11.73
C ALA A 94 -6.45 28.41 10.28
N SER A 95 -6.22 29.70 10.06
CA SER A 95 -6.05 30.27 8.72
C SER A 95 -4.89 29.53 8.03
N ALA A 96 -5.05 29.23 6.74
CA ALA A 96 -4.05 28.51 5.93
C ALA A 96 -2.63 29.13 6.00
N SER A 97 -2.53 30.40 6.34
CA SER A 97 -1.27 31.15 6.50
C SER A 97 -0.37 30.67 7.66
N HIS A 98 -0.88 29.85 8.59
CA HIS A 98 -0.13 29.35 9.73
C HIS A 98 0.45 27.94 9.54
N TYR A 99 0.15 27.29 8.43
CA TYR A 99 0.71 25.96 8.15
C TYR A 99 2.05 26.07 7.44
N ARG A 100 3.07 25.46 8.00
CA ARG A 100 4.39 25.35 7.38
C ARG A 100 4.36 24.36 6.19
N PHE A 101 3.47 23.39 6.23
CA PHE A 101 3.28 22.36 5.23
C PHE A 101 1.80 22.28 4.88
N VAL A 102 1.49 22.21 3.60
CA VAL A 102 0.13 22.09 3.08
C VAL A 102 -0.10 20.62 2.70
N PRO A 103 -1.26 20.03 3.04
CA PRO A 103 -1.59 18.68 2.60
C PRO A 103 -1.64 18.59 1.06
N GLU A 104 -1.18 17.49 0.52
CA GLU A 104 -1.30 17.15 -0.90
C GLU A 104 -2.74 16.70 -1.18
N CYS A 105 -3.57 17.62 -1.66
CA CYS A 105 -5.01 17.36 -1.88
C CYS A 105 -5.30 16.58 -3.16
N GLU A 106 -4.39 16.64 -4.14
CA GLU A 106 -4.54 16.02 -5.47
C GLU A 106 -3.79 14.69 -5.61
N GLY A 107 -3.30 14.15 -4.51
CA GLY A 107 -2.49 12.94 -4.45
C GLY A 107 -1.05 13.22 -4.08
N HIS A 108 -0.26 12.15 -3.99
CA HIS A 108 1.13 12.24 -3.54
C HIS A 108 2.04 12.79 -4.64
N ILE A 109 2.95 13.70 -4.25
CA ILE A 109 3.93 14.31 -5.14
C ILE A 109 5.34 13.89 -4.70
N VAL A 110 6.00 13.10 -5.53
CA VAL A 110 7.43 12.81 -5.35
C VAL A 110 8.23 13.99 -5.88
N THR A 111 9.16 14.52 -5.08
CA THR A 111 10.00 15.66 -5.44
C THR A 111 11.43 15.21 -5.69
N GLY A 112 11.94 15.49 -6.88
CA GLY A 112 13.33 15.24 -7.26
C GLY A 112 14.11 16.54 -7.43
N LYS A 113 15.37 16.57 -6.97
CA LYS A 113 16.30 17.69 -7.18
C LYS A 113 17.44 17.28 -8.09
N LEU A 114 17.66 18.01 -9.16
CA LEU A 114 18.74 17.78 -10.12
C LEU A 114 20.09 18.21 -9.55
N ILE A 115 21.07 17.37 -9.75
CA ILE A 115 22.48 17.59 -9.36
C ILE A 115 23.37 17.39 -10.61
N GLY A 116 24.29 18.31 -10.85
CA GLY A 116 25.38 18.16 -11.83
C GLY A 116 25.15 18.80 -13.20
N ALA A 117 23.92 19.23 -13.56
CA ALA A 117 23.64 19.86 -14.84
C ALA A 117 22.65 21.03 -14.72
N SER A 118 22.52 21.82 -15.79
CA SER A 118 21.47 22.86 -15.87
C SER A 118 20.11 22.22 -16.09
N ALA A 119 19.11 22.63 -15.31
CA ALA A 119 17.76 22.12 -15.40
C ALA A 119 17.09 22.36 -16.77
N ASP A 120 17.58 23.35 -17.56
CA ASP A 120 17.00 23.70 -18.86
C ASP A 120 17.22 22.63 -19.93
N SER A 121 18.20 21.76 -19.74
CA SER A 121 18.63 20.72 -20.70
C SER A 121 18.37 19.29 -20.23
N VAL A 122 17.62 19.10 -19.13
CA VAL A 122 17.36 17.77 -18.55
C VAL A 122 15.86 17.55 -18.41
N ASP A 123 15.37 16.43 -18.91
CA ASP A 123 14.06 15.91 -18.57
C ASP A 123 14.22 14.86 -17.45
N ALA A 124 13.17 14.63 -16.68
CA ALA A 124 13.19 13.75 -15.53
C ALA A 124 12.05 12.71 -15.63
N ARG A 125 12.31 11.50 -15.18
CA ARG A 125 11.32 10.41 -15.19
C ARG A 125 11.42 9.58 -13.93
N LEU A 126 10.27 9.21 -13.38
CA LEU A 126 10.10 8.24 -12.33
C LEU A 126 9.34 7.04 -12.88
N ALA A 127 9.81 5.83 -12.65
CA ALA A 127 9.12 4.61 -13.05
C ALA A 127 9.03 3.66 -11.85
N CYS A 128 7.87 3.05 -11.62
CA CYS A 128 7.72 1.99 -10.64
C CYS A 128 8.26 0.68 -11.22
N VAL A 129 9.01 -0.06 -10.41
CA VAL A 129 9.52 -1.38 -10.80
C VAL A 129 8.43 -2.41 -10.58
N GLY A 130 8.12 -3.22 -11.59
CA GLY A 130 7.11 -4.27 -11.51
C GLY A 130 6.54 -4.65 -12.88
N GLN A 131 5.45 -5.36 -12.87
CA GLN A 131 4.78 -5.79 -14.11
C GLN A 131 3.92 -4.69 -14.71
N ASP A 132 3.37 -3.82 -13.87
CA ASP A 132 2.50 -2.72 -14.28
C ASP A 132 3.32 -1.57 -14.88
N ILE A 133 2.78 -0.95 -15.93
CA ILE A 133 3.40 0.20 -16.56
C ILE A 133 2.99 1.47 -15.83
N ARG A 134 3.85 1.95 -14.93
CA ARG A 134 3.63 3.17 -14.12
C ARG A 134 4.83 4.09 -14.27
N ILE A 135 4.70 5.04 -15.21
CA ILE A 135 5.76 5.97 -15.58
C ILE A 135 5.24 7.39 -15.41
N PHE A 136 6.00 8.20 -14.71
CA PHE A 136 5.67 9.59 -14.41
C PHE A 136 6.78 10.50 -14.94
N ASP A 137 6.42 11.44 -15.81
CA ASP A 137 7.35 12.45 -16.26
C ASP A 137 7.40 13.61 -15.26
N GLY A 138 8.63 14.05 -14.96
CA GLY A 138 8.88 15.12 -14.02
C GLY A 138 8.47 16.46 -14.57
N GLN A 139 7.56 17.14 -13.91
CA GLN A 139 7.22 18.53 -14.19
C GLN A 139 8.26 19.44 -13.56
N ARG A 140 9.03 20.13 -14.41
CA ARG A 140 10.08 21.02 -13.94
C ARG A 140 9.48 22.24 -13.24
N GLN A 141 9.96 22.47 -12.04
CA GLN A 141 9.74 23.65 -11.24
C GLN A 141 10.96 24.59 -11.28
N SER A 142 10.98 25.65 -10.50
CA SER A 142 12.13 26.54 -10.38
C SER A 142 13.35 25.84 -9.78
N TYR A 143 14.55 26.25 -10.15
CA TYR A 143 15.83 25.83 -9.54
C TYR A 143 16.19 24.34 -9.63
N GLY A 144 15.79 23.65 -10.70
CA GLY A 144 16.17 22.24 -10.92
C GLY A 144 15.41 21.25 -10.04
N VAL A 145 14.25 21.64 -9.56
CA VAL A 145 13.32 20.76 -8.85
C VAL A 145 12.29 20.21 -9.83
N TYR A 146 11.96 18.94 -9.69
CA TYR A 146 10.95 18.23 -10.51
C TYR A 146 9.90 17.65 -9.60
N PHE A 147 8.63 17.80 -9.99
CA PHE A 147 7.48 17.16 -9.34
C PHE A 147 6.97 16.01 -10.19
N PHE A 148 6.80 14.85 -9.55
CA PHE A 148 6.19 13.66 -10.13
C PHE A 148 4.86 13.43 -9.43
N TYR A 149 3.76 13.54 -10.17
CA TYR A 149 2.42 13.35 -9.63
C TYR A 149 2.08 11.86 -9.66
N THR A 150 2.05 11.24 -8.48
CA THR A 150 1.97 9.79 -8.30
C THR A 150 0.71 9.37 -7.53
N SER A 151 -0.41 10.03 -7.80
CA SER A 151 -1.68 9.87 -7.06
C SER A 151 -2.22 8.45 -7.01
N GLU A 152 -1.87 7.61 -7.98
CA GLU A 152 -2.36 6.23 -8.11
C GLU A 152 -1.41 5.19 -7.51
N VAL A 153 -0.24 5.61 -7.04
CA VAL A 153 0.74 4.70 -6.44
C VAL A 153 0.58 4.68 -4.94
N THR A 154 0.54 3.47 -4.38
CA THR A 154 0.37 3.25 -2.95
C THR A 154 1.37 2.25 -2.42
N ASP A 155 1.56 2.25 -1.10
CA ASP A 155 2.40 1.33 -0.36
C ASP A 155 3.91 1.42 -0.72
N LEU A 156 4.72 0.49 -0.24
CA LEU A 156 6.14 0.45 -0.53
C LEU A 156 6.38 -0.07 -1.95
N GLN A 157 7.04 0.74 -2.78
CA GLN A 157 7.37 0.38 -4.16
C GLN A 157 8.87 0.61 -4.42
N ASP A 158 9.48 -0.28 -5.19
CA ASP A 158 10.76 0.02 -5.79
C ASP A 158 10.55 0.91 -7.01
N VAL A 159 11.32 1.98 -7.09
CA VAL A 159 11.23 2.96 -8.17
C VAL A 159 12.60 3.24 -8.77
N VAL A 160 12.59 3.62 -10.04
CA VAL A 160 13.78 4.12 -10.73
C VAL A 160 13.55 5.58 -11.11
N LEU A 161 14.44 6.43 -10.64
CA LEU A 161 14.48 7.85 -10.97
C LEU A 161 15.58 8.09 -11.99
N THR A 162 15.22 8.62 -13.15
CA THR A 162 16.13 8.82 -14.28
C THR A 162 16.18 10.29 -14.68
N ALA A 163 17.41 10.84 -14.78
CA ALA A 163 17.67 12.11 -15.44
C ALA A 163 17.97 11.85 -16.92
N LEU A 164 17.34 12.61 -17.80
CA LEU A 164 17.47 12.47 -19.27
C LEU A 164 18.08 13.75 -19.86
N PRO A 165 19.43 13.91 -19.81
CA PRO A 165 20.10 15.08 -20.33
C PRO A 165 20.06 15.11 -21.86
N GLN A 166 19.77 16.27 -22.44
CA GLN A 166 19.76 16.46 -23.90
C GLN A 166 21.17 16.46 -24.50
N LYS A 167 22.19 16.83 -23.71
CA LYS A 167 23.59 17.02 -24.15
C LYS A 167 24.58 16.04 -23.51
N GLY A 168 24.13 14.92 -22.99
CA GLY A 168 25.06 13.90 -22.46
C GLY A 168 25.91 14.30 -21.26
N GLU A 169 25.57 15.40 -20.58
CA GLU A 169 26.25 15.80 -19.34
C GLU A 169 25.88 14.86 -18.19
N PRO A 170 26.86 14.40 -17.38
CA PRO A 170 26.57 13.56 -16.24
C PRO A 170 25.71 14.31 -15.23
N CYS A 171 24.56 13.79 -14.92
CA CYS A 171 23.63 14.38 -13.95
C CYS A 171 22.83 13.28 -13.26
N ARG A 172 22.31 13.59 -12.09
CA ARG A 172 21.44 12.69 -11.34
C ARG A 172 20.33 13.46 -10.64
N LEU A 173 19.29 12.75 -10.28
CA LEU A 173 18.21 13.29 -9.48
C LEU A 173 18.27 12.69 -8.07
N GLU A 174 18.15 13.52 -7.06
CA GLU A 174 18.04 13.11 -5.67
C GLU A 174 16.63 13.37 -5.17
N ILE A 175 16.05 12.41 -4.42
CA ILE A 175 14.75 12.59 -3.81
C ILE A 175 14.85 13.58 -2.66
N VAL A 176 13.92 14.53 -2.67
CA VAL A 176 13.68 15.38 -1.50
C VAL A 176 12.75 14.62 -0.56
N PRO A 177 13.15 14.35 0.70
CA PRO A 177 12.30 13.62 1.63
C PRO A 177 10.94 14.31 1.78
N PRO A 178 9.83 13.58 1.60
CA PRO A 178 8.47 14.16 1.66
C PRO A 178 8.03 14.46 3.10
N PHE A 179 8.71 13.89 4.08
CA PHE A 179 8.35 14.02 5.48
C PHE A 179 9.07 15.18 6.15
N ALA A 180 8.33 15.97 6.89
CA ALA A 180 8.92 16.95 7.78
C ALA A 180 9.79 16.25 8.83
N GLY A 181 11.03 16.72 9.02
CA GLY A 181 11.90 16.21 10.08
C GLY A 181 11.18 16.34 11.44
N ILE A 182 10.65 15.23 11.93
CA ILE A 182 9.97 15.21 13.22
C ILE A 182 11.04 15.11 14.30
N ARG A 183 11.08 16.07 15.22
CA ARG A 183 11.80 15.88 16.48
C ARG A 183 11.07 14.79 17.24
N VAL A 184 11.69 13.64 17.39
CA VAL A 184 11.17 12.54 18.21
C VAL A 184 11.04 13.10 19.63
N ARG A 185 9.80 13.26 20.11
CA ARG A 185 9.56 13.49 21.53
C ARG A 185 9.74 12.16 22.23
N LEU A 186 10.38 12.17 23.40
CA LEU A 186 10.42 10.99 24.26
C LEU A 186 8.98 10.51 24.47
N LEU A 187 8.72 9.29 24.12
CA LEU A 187 7.43 8.66 24.34
C LEU A 187 7.25 8.45 25.85
N PRO A 188 6.05 8.63 26.39
CA PRO A 188 5.78 8.28 27.78
C PRO A 188 5.98 6.76 27.98
N LYS A 189 6.36 6.36 29.18
CA LYS A 189 6.48 4.94 29.55
C LYS A 189 5.16 4.22 29.24
N LEU A 190 5.28 3.05 28.61
CA LEU A 190 4.12 2.23 28.31
C LEU A 190 3.66 1.55 29.61
N ARG A 191 2.43 1.80 30.02
CA ARG A 191 1.80 1.15 31.18
C ARG A 191 0.78 0.13 30.67
N VAL A 192 1.01 -1.14 30.91
CA VAL A 192 0.17 -2.24 30.43
C VAL A 192 -0.37 -3.03 31.61
N VAL A 193 -1.68 -3.20 31.66
CA VAL A 193 -2.34 -4.16 32.56
C VAL A 193 -2.66 -5.39 31.76
N CYS A 194 -1.97 -6.49 32.06
CA CYS A 194 -2.13 -7.72 31.30
C CYS A 194 -1.71 -8.91 32.16
N LYS A 195 -2.48 -10.00 32.12
CA LYS A 195 -2.03 -11.26 32.69
C LYS A 195 -1.06 -11.93 31.72
N GLU A 196 -0.01 -12.51 32.25
CA GLU A 196 1.01 -13.20 31.44
C GLU A 196 0.38 -14.22 30.46
N ARG A 197 -0.59 -15.00 30.93
CA ARG A 197 -1.33 -15.95 30.11
C ARG A 197 -2.01 -15.28 28.90
N GLU A 198 -2.62 -14.12 29.07
CA GLU A 198 -3.30 -13.36 28.00
C GLU A 198 -2.31 -12.85 26.96
N LEU A 199 -1.11 -12.42 27.40
CA LEU A 199 -0.02 -12.03 26.49
C LEU A 199 0.48 -13.22 25.65
N VAL A 200 0.68 -14.37 26.29
CA VAL A 200 1.12 -15.60 25.60
C VAL A 200 0.06 -16.05 24.60
N GLU A 201 -1.22 -16.10 24.99
CA GLU A 201 -2.32 -16.46 24.09
C GLU A 201 -2.39 -15.50 22.89
N ARG A 202 -2.20 -14.19 23.11
CA ARG A 202 -2.19 -13.19 22.04
C ARG A 202 -1.00 -13.38 21.09
N SER A 203 0.18 -13.60 21.64
CA SER A 203 1.39 -13.85 20.84
C SER A 203 1.27 -15.11 20.00
N LEU A 204 0.77 -16.19 20.56
CA LEU A 204 0.49 -17.44 19.83
C LEU A 204 -0.54 -17.22 18.73
N GLY A 205 -1.63 -16.48 19.04
CA GLY A 205 -2.65 -16.14 18.05
C GLY A 205 -2.09 -15.38 16.85
N VAL A 206 -1.24 -14.38 17.08
CA VAL A 206 -0.58 -13.62 15.98
C VAL A 206 0.34 -14.51 15.15
N GLN A 207 1.14 -15.37 15.80
CA GLN A 207 2.02 -16.32 15.11
C GLN A 207 1.22 -17.32 14.26
N MET A 208 0.12 -17.83 14.78
CA MET A 208 -0.74 -18.75 14.05
C MET A 208 -1.42 -18.07 12.84
N LEU A 209 -1.84 -16.82 12.97
CA LEU A 209 -2.42 -16.06 11.85
C LEU A 209 -1.42 -15.79 10.73
N THR A 210 -0.12 -15.70 11.04
CA THR A 210 0.95 -15.54 10.04
C THR A 210 1.26 -16.86 9.32
N VAL A 211 1.19 -17.99 10.02
CA VAL A 211 1.50 -19.32 9.46
C VAL A 211 0.28 -19.93 8.74
N LEU A 212 -0.91 -19.70 9.27
CA LEU A 212 -2.19 -20.17 8.72
C LEU A 212 -3.04 -18.97 8.32
N PRO A 213 -2.77 -18.36 7.17
CA PRO A 213 -3.65 -17.30 6.68
C PRO A 213 -5.06 -17.85 6.62
N ALA A 214 -5.99 -17.12 7.21
CA ALA A 214 -7.39 -17.52 7.22
C ALA A 214 -7.82 -17.88 5.80
N ALA A 215 -8.45 -19.05 5.63
CA ALA A 215 -8.92 -19.57 4.33
C ALA A 215 -9.93 -18.64 3.61
N SER A 216 -10.21 -17.51 4.19
CA SER A 216 -11.03 -16.41 3.68
C SER A 216 -10.25 -15.10 3.54
N ALA A 217 -8.93 -15.13 3.48
CA ALA A 217 -8.24 -14.02 2.84
C ALA A 217 -8.80 -14.01 1.40
N GLN A 218 -9.94 -13.34 1.20
CA GLN A 218 -10.30 -12.88 -0.11
C GLN A 218 -9.02 -12.23 -0.62
N GLU A 219 -8.49 -12.78 -1.71
CA GLU A 219 -7.47 -12.08 -2.47
C GLU A 219 -7.90 -10.63 -2.45
N LEU A 220 -7.06 -9.79 -1.84
CA LEU A 220 -7.26 -8.35 -1.92
C LEU A 220 -7.57 -8.14 -3.39
N LYS A 221 -8.80 -7.75 -3.71
CA LYS A 221 -9.13 -7.36 -5.08
C LYS A 221 -8.06 -6.34 -5.39
N VAL A 222 -7.08 -6.76 -6.18
CA VAL A 222 -6.17 -5.84 -6.82
C VAL A 222 -7.11 -4.80 -7.40
N VAL A 223 -7.00 -3.56 -6.93
CA VAL A 223 -7.76 -2.45 -7.48
C VAL A 223 -7.58 -2.57 -8.97
N GLU A 224 -8.65 -2.89 -9.69
CA GLU A 224 -8.61 -3.02 -11.14
C GLU A 224 -7.87 -1.78 -11.63
N ASN A 225 -6.72 -2.01 -12.27
CA ASN A 225 -5.91 -0.92 -12.78
C ASN A 225 -6.81 -0.06 -13.64
N LEU A 226 -6.98 1.20 -13.29
CA LEU A 226 -7.80 2.18 -14.02
C LEU A 226 -7.35 2.35 -15.48
N HIS A 227 -6.19 1.83 -15.82
CA HIS A 227 -5.65 1.74 -17.17
C HIS A 227 -5.48 0.27 -17.54
N ASP A 228 -6.51 -0.29 -18.14
CA ASP A 228 -6.48 -1.64 -18.72
C ASP A 228 -5.61 -1.64 -19.98
N PHE A 229 -4.30 -1.60 -19.78
CA PHE A 229 -3.31 -1.83 -20.84
C PHE A 229 -3.20 -3.32 -21.10
N SER A 230 -4.16 -3.87 -21.82
CA SER A 230 -4.05 -5.25 -22.28
C SER A 230 -3.05 -5.30 -23.44
N PRO A 231 -2.04 -6.19 -23.40
CA PRO A 231 -1.11 -6.35 -24.49
C PRO A 231 -1.83 -6.87 -25.74
N SER A 232 -1.44 -6.36 -26.92
CA SER A 232 -1.92 -6.88 -28.21
C SER A 232 -1.46 -8.32 -28.44
N VAL A 233 -0.23 -8.62 -28.03
CA VAL A 233 0.35 -9.97 -28.07
C VAL A 233 1.19 -10.20 -26.81
N SER A 234 1.10 -11.39 -26.27
CA SER A 234 1.85 -11.82 -25.08
C SER A 234 2.54 -13.14 -25.35
N TYR A 235 3.83 -13.22 -25.08
CA TYR A 235 4.64 -14.42 -25.16
C TYR A 235 5.03 -14.89 -23.76
N ASP A 236 4.55 -16.07 -23.35
CA ASP A 236 5.07 -16.77 -22.18
C ASP A 236 6.32 -17.55 -22.61
N LEU A 237 7.47 -17.08 -22.18
CA LEU A 237 8.74 -17.68 -22.63
C LEU A 237 9.00 -19.07 -22.04
N THR A 238 8.17 -19.56 -21.14
CA THR A 238 8.25 -20.96 -20.67
C THR A 238 7.79 -21.96 -21.73
N GLU A 239 6.98 -21.51 -22.70
CA GLU A 239 6.44 -22.34 -23.77
C GLU A 239 7.36 -22.41 -25.01
N TYR A 240 8.46 -21.64 -25.02
CA TYR A 240 9.36 -21.53 -26.17
C TYR A 240 10.78 -22.00 -25.85
N THR A 241 11.54 -22.30 -26.91
CA THR A 241 12.98 -22.57 -26.78
C THR A 241 13.68 -21.34 -26.21
N ARG A 242 14.50 -21.55 -25.18
CA ARG A 242 15.20 -20.47 -24.47
C ARG A 242 16.50 -20.11 -25.18
N PHE A 243 16.59 -18.89 -25.64
CA PHE A 243 17.81 -18.33 -26.22
C PHE A 243 18.61 -17.56 -25.16
N THR A 244 19.91 -17.34 -25.48
CA THR A 244 20.79 -16.65 -24.53
C THR A 244 20.55 -15.16 -24.51
N THR A 245 20.26 -14.55 -25.67
CA THR A 245 20.09 -13.12 -25.81
C THR A 245 18.66 -12.73 -26.21
N LEU A 246 18.25 -11.54 -25.84
CA LEU A 246 16.98 -10.99 -26.29
C LEU A 246 16.95 -10.85 -27.82
N ARG A 247 18.08 -10.51 -28.42
CA ARG A 247 18.24 -10.38 -29.88
C ARG A 247 17.86 -11.68 -30.59
N GLU A 248 18.39 -12.83 -30.17
CA GLU A 248 18.05 -14.15 -30.69
C GLU A 248 16.56 -14.44 -30.47
N THR A 249 16.06 -14.24 -29.27
CA THR A 249 14.66 -14.45 -28.91
C THR A 249 13.69 -13.66 -29.81
N LEU A 250 13.96 -12.38 -30.03
CA LEU A 250 13.13 -11.52 -30.89
C LEU A 250 13.22 -11.94 -32.37
N THR A 251 14.36 -12.47 -32.81
CA THR A 251 14.56 -12.88 -34.22
C THR A 251 13.85 -14.18 -34.54
N GLU A 252 13.87 -15.13 -33.60
CA GLU A 252 13.44 -16.50 -33.86
C GLU A 252 11.92 -16.70 -33.81
N PHE A 253 11.24 -16.08 -32.84
CA PHE A 253 9.81 -16.33 -32.72
C PHE A 253 8.91 -15.11 -32.38
N VAL A 254 9.46 -13.97 -31.97
CA VAL A 254 8.66 -12.77 -31.72
C VAL A 254 8.45 -12.01 -33.03
N THR A 255 7.40 -12.34 -33.75
CA THR A 255 7.17 -11.85 -35.13
C THR A 255 6.73 -10.38 -35.17
N GLU A 256 6.13 -9.87 -34.11
CA GLU A 256 5.59 -8.50 -34.01
C GLU A 256 6.64 -7.46 -33.60
N VAL A 257 7.86 -7.90 -33.29
CA VAL A 257 8.94 -6.99 -32.88
C VAL A 257 10.11 -7.14 -33.84
N ARG A 258 10.65 -6.03 -34.34
CA ARG A 258 11.79 -6.00 -35.23
C ARG A 258 12.78 -4.92 -34.83
N THR A 259 14.03 -5.08 -35.19
CA THR A 259 15.06 -4.07 -35.02
C THR A 259 15.34 -3.35 -36.34
N LYS A 260 15.62 -2.05 -36.24
CA LYS A 260 16.05 -1.21 -37.37
C LYS A 260 17.29 -0.41 -37.00
N LYS A 261 18.29 -0.38 -37.85
CA LYS A 261 19.46 0.50 -37.72
C LYS A 261 19.21 1.80 -38.47
N ALA A 262 19.34 2.95 -37.80
CA ALA A 262 19.26 4.26 -38.42
C ALA A 262 20.18 5.24 -37.66
N GLY A 263 20.98 6.03 -38.39
CA GLY A 263 21.90 6.99 -37.79
C GLY A 263 22.93 6.38 -36.85
N GLY A 264 23.38 5.13 -37.11
CA GLY A 264 24.34 4.43 -36.26
C GLY A 264 23.77 3.85 -34.96
N LYS A 265 22.46 4.00 -34.72
CA LYS A 265 21.75 3.47 -33.56
C LYS A 265 20.75 2.39 -33.94
N THR A 266 20.55 1.43 -33.08
CA THR A 266 19.54 0.39 -33.22
C THR A 266 18.26 0.78 -32.48
N PHE A 267 17.14 0.60 -33.15
CA PHE A 267 15.80 0.87 -32.58
C PHE A 267 14.95 -0.39 -32.67
N ILE A 268 14.20 -0.66 -31.61
CA ILE A 268 13.15 -1.67 -31.57
C ILE A 268 11.87 -1.04 -32.10
N ARG A 269 11.16 -1.75 -32.95
CA ARG A 269 9.94 -1.37 -33.63
C ARG A 269 8.88 -2.44 -33.46
N VAL A 270 7.64 -2.04 -33.42
CA VAL A 270 6.47 -2.88 -33.19
C VAL A 270 5.62 -2.96 -34.46
N LEU A 271 5.07 -4.14 -34.74
CA LEU A 271 4.11 -4.33 -35.81
C LEU A 271 2.74 -3.81 -35.40
N HIS A 272 2.20 -2.92 -36.20
CA HIS A 272 0.83 -2.43 -36.01
C HIS A 272 -0.19 -3.46 -36.49
N GLU A 273 -1.06 -3.89 -35.61
CA GLU A 273 -2.05 -4.92 -35.90
C GLU A 273 -3.01 -4.52 -37.02
N ASN A 274 -3.43 -3.26 -37.04
CA ASN A 274 -4.40 -2.74 -38.01
C ASN A 274 -3.82 -2.53 -39.42
N THR A 275 -2.58 -2.07 -39.51
CA THR A 275 -1.94 -1.72 -40.80
C THR A 275 -1.03 -2.80 -41.33
N LYS A 276 -0.65 -3.76 -40.51
CA LYS A 276 0.36 -4.80 -40.81
C LYS A 276 1.72 -4.22 -41.22
N HIS A 277 2.02 -2.99 -40.78
CA HIS A 277 3.31 -2.33 -41.00
C HIS A 277 4.01 -2.11 -39.66
N PHE A 278 5.36 -2.17 -39.71
CA PHE A 278 6.17 -1.84 -38.54
C PHE A 278 6.16 -0.32 -38.30
N SER A 279 6.11 0.05 -37.03
CA SER A 279 6.14 1.43 -36.55
C SER A 279 7.28 2.23 -37.19
N GLU A 280 7.08 3.50 -37.49
CA GLU A 280 8.12 4.38 -38.03
C GLU A 280 8.99 4.97 -36.92
N LEU A 281 8.37 5.32 -35.79
CA LEU A 281 9.06 5.80 -34.61
C LEU A 281 9.58 4.62 -33.76
N LYS A 282 10.46 4.92 -32.82
CA LYS A 282 10.93 3.93 -31.84
C LYS A 282 9.79 3.50 -30.93
N ALA A 283 9.76 2.22 -30.57
CA ALA A 283 8.92 1.72 -29.49
C ALA A 283 9.45 2.17 -28.14
N LEU A 284 8.58 2.23 -27.14
CA LEU A 284 8.98 2.29 -25.74
C LEU A 284 9.36 0.87 -25.29
N VAL A 285 10.60 0.68 -24.89
CA VAL A 285 11.07 -0.61 -24.36
C VAL A 285 11.13 -0.52 -22.86
N LEU A 286 10.48 -1.46 -22.21
CA LEU A 286 10.42 -1.54 -20.74
C LEU A 286 11.07 -2.85 -20.27
N LEU A 287 11.78 -2.80 -19.17
CA LEU A 287 12.17 -3.96 -18.39
C LEU A 287 11.57 -3.80 -16.98
N ASP A 288 10.71 -4.74 -16.59
CA ASP A 288 9.97 -4.67 -15.33
C ASP A 288 9.38 -3.28 -15.06
N GLY A 289 8.67 -2.70 -16.05
CA GLY A 289 8.02 -1.39 -15.98
C GLY A 289 8.96 -0.18 -16.17
N VAL A 290 10.28 -0.38 -16.18
CA VAL A 290 11.26 0.72 -16.28
C VAL A 290 11.70 0.93 -17.73
N PRO A 291 11.61 2.17 -18.26
CA PRO A 291 12.06 2.49 -19.61
C PRO A 291 13.56 2.30 -19.80
N ILE A 292 13.91 1.60 -20.86
CA ILE A 292 15.29 1.39 -21.31
C ILE A 292 15.53 2.21 -22.56
N GLU A 293 16.34 3.26 -22.46
CA GLU A 293 16.60 4.18 -23.58
C GLU A 293 17.61 3.61 -24.59
N ASP A 294 18.56 2.78 -24.14
CA ASP A 294 19.54 2.13 -24.98
C ASP A 294 19.02 0.79 -25.50
N HIS A 295 18.42 0.84 -26.70
CA HIS A 295 17.88 -0.35 -27.33
C HIS A 295 18.96 -1.34 -27.80
N GLU A 296 20.20 -0.89 -28.03
CA GLU A 296 21.28 -1.80 -28.39
C GLU A 296 21.72 -2.64 -27.19
N ALA A 297 21.88 -1.99 -26.03
CA ALA A 297 22.29 -2.65 -24.80
C ALA A 297 21.26 -3.69 -24.33
N ILE A 298 19.95 -3.41 -24.47
CA ILE A 298 18.92 -4.37 -24.04
C ILE A 298 18.84 -5.59 -24.97
N LEU A 299 19.26 -5.49 -26.22
CA LEU A 299 19.26 -6.64 -27.13
C LEU A 299 20.24 -7.72 -26.72
N ASP A 300 21.30 -7.38 -25.98
CA ASP A 300 22.29 -8.32 -25.46
C ASP A 300 21.93 -8.86 -24.05
N TYR A 301 20.76 -8.46 -23.54
CA TYR A 301 20.23 -8.92 -22.25
C TYR A 301 19.99 -10.44 -22.25
N ASP A 302 20.27 -11.11 -21.12
CA ASP A 302 20.04 -12.53 -20.95
C ASP A 302 18.55 -12.87 -20.93
N ALA A 303 18.05 -13.36 -22.06
CA ALA A 303 16.64 -13.68 -22.24
C ALA A 303 16.15 -14.81 -21.33
N ARG A 304 17.04 -15.59 -20.72
CA ARG A 304 16.68 -16.66 -19.76
C ARG A 304 16.14 -16.10 -18.44
N LEU A 305 16.40 -14.83 -18.15
CA LEU A 305 15.85 -14.13 -16.98
C LEU A 305 14.43 -13.64 -17.22
N LEU A 306 13.96 -13.55 -18.47
CA LEU A 306 12.62 -13.11 -18.83
C LEU A 306 11.60 -14.23 -18.66
N HIS A 307 10.42 -13.85 -18.17
CA HIS A 307 9.23 -14.69 -18.11
C HIS A 307 8.27 -14.34 -19.25
N TYR A 308 7.95 -13.06 -19.44
CA TYR A 308 7.04 -12.60 -20.48
C TYR A 308 7.67 -11.54 -21.39
N ILE A 309 7.22 -11.54 -22.64
CA ILE A 309 7.35 -10.40 -23.55
C ILE A 309 5.96 -9.99 -23.97
N HIS A 310 5.57 -8.78 -23.59
CA HIS A 310 4.29 -8.18 -23.98
C HIS A 310 4.52 -7.11 -25.05
N GLN A 311 3.72 -7.16 -26.10
CA GLN A 311 3.74 -6.20 -27.17
C GLN A 311 2.41 -5.44 -27.17
N TYR A 312 2.48 -4.10 -27.24
CA TYR A 312 1.34 -3.22 -27.33
C TYR A 312 1.41 -2.44 -28.64
N SER A 313 0.38 -2.60 -29.46
CA SER A 313 0.25 -1.91 -30.74
C SER A 313 -0.44 -0.57 -30.53
N GLY A 314 0.06 0.47 -31.19
CA GLY A 314 -0.55 1.81 -31.12
C GLY A 314 0.43 2.90 -30.74
N LYS A 315 -0.06 4.14 -30.72
CA LYS A 315 0.74 5.30 -30.34
C LYS A 315 0.47 5.67 -28.88
N TYR A 316 1.55 5.83 -28.14
CA TYR A 316 1.52 6.12 -26.70
C TYR A 316 2.27 7.42 -26.44
N THR A 317 1.72 8.27 -25.59
CA THR A 317 2.35 9.53 -25.20
C THR A 317 2.74 9.43 -23.72
N PHE A 318 4.03 9.56 -23.45
CA PHE A 318 4.56 9.71 -22.10
C PHE A 318 5.27 11.05 -22.00
N GLY A 319 4.65 11.98 -21.30
CA GLY A 319 5.10 13.37 -21.22
C GLY A 319 5.19 14.03 -22.59
N LYS A 320 6.39 14.46 -22.99
CA LYS A 320 6.66 15.09 -24.28
C LYS A 320 6.96 14.10 -25.41
N ASN A 321 7.15 12.83 -25.08
CA ASN A 321 7.59 11.82 -26.04
C ASN A 321 6.41 11.02 -26.57
N ILE A 322 6.43 10.79 -27.88
CA ILE A 322 5.50 9.91 -28.57
C ILE A 322 6.25 8.64 -28.96
N TYR A 323 5.71 7.51 -28.56
CA TYR A 323 6.22 6.18 -28.88
C TYR A 323 5.22 5.48 -29.81
N ASP A 324 5.74 4.70 -30.73
CA ASP A 324 4.94 3.98 -31.71
C ASP A 324 4.99 2.47 -31.39
N GLY A 325 4.29 2.11 -30.34
CA GLY A 325 4.25 0.80 -29.73
C GLY A 325 5.04 0.72 -28.42
N ILE A 326 4.73 -0.30 -27.60
CA ILE A 326 5.46 -0.63 -26.38
C ILE A 326 5.89 -2.10 -26.45
N VAL A 327 7.12 -2.38 -26.00
CA VAL A 327 7.63 -3.72 -25.74
C VAL A 327 7.98 -3.82 -24.27
N SER A 328 7.20 -4.56 -23.50
CA SER A 328 7.43 -4.78 -22.07
C SER A 328 8.04 -6.15 -21.85
N LEU A 329 9.23 -6.14 -21.29
CA LEU A 329 10.00 -7.32 -20.90
C LEU A 329 9.80 -7.53 -19.41
N VAL A 330 9.30 -8.68 -19.02
CA VAL A 330 9.00 -9.00 -17.63
C VAL A 330 9.90 -10.13 -17.16
N THR A 331 10.69 -9.89 -16.12
CA THR A 331 11.56 -10.91 -15.53
C THR A 331 10.79 -11.80 -14.56
N TYR A 332 11.32 -13.00 -14.26
CA TYR A 332 10.74 -13.88 -13.23
C TYR A 332 10.63 -13.24 -11.85
N LYS A 333 11.55 -12.33 -11.53
CA LYS A 333 11.60 -11.66 -10.23
C LYS A 333 10.90 -10.30 -10.20
N GLY A 334 10.63 -9.70 -11.36
CA GLY A 334 10.03 -8.37 -11.47
C GLY A 334 10.85 -7.25 -10.81
N ASN A 335 12.18 -7.37 -10.76
CA ASN A 335 13.06 -6.48 -9.99
C ASN A 335 14.31 -6.02 -10.76
N LEU A 336 14.21 -5.90 -12.07
CA LEU A 336 15.31 -5.51 -12.97
C LEU A 336 16.52 -6.46 -12.92
N SER A 337 16.27 -7.76 -12.70
CA SER A 337 17.32 -8.76 -12.60
C SER A 337 18.26 -8.72 -13.81
N GLY A 338 19.57 -8.69 -13.58
CA GLY A 338 20.59 -8.84 -14.62
C GLY A 338 20.90 -7.57 -15.45
N ILE A 339 20.23 -6.44 -15.19
CA ILE A 339 20.56 -5.16 -15.85
C ILE A 339 21.33 -4.25 -14.91
N ARG A 340 22.26 -3.48 -15.47
CA ARG A 340 22.86 -2.32 -14.78
C ARG A 340 22.23 -1.06 -15.30
N LEU A 341 21.65 -0.27 -14.42
CA LEU A 341 21.12 1.04 -14.76
C LEU A 341 22.26 1.99 -15.12
N GLY A 342 22.02 2.90 -16.06
CA GLY A 342 22.97 3.95 -16.43
C GLY A 342 23.27 4.90 -15.28
N GLU A 343 24.36 5.65 -15.37
CA GLU A 343 24.82 6.60 -14.33
C GLU A 343 23.80 7.70 -13.98
N ASN A 344 22.91 8.01 -14.91
CA ASN A 344 21.83 8.97 -14.74
C ASN A 344 20.56 8.39 -14.11
N SER A 345 20.55 7.10 -13.77
CA SER A 345 19.40 6.39 -13.19
C SER A 345 19.76 5.81 -11.84
N GLN A 346 18.81 5.93 -10.90
CA GLN A 346 18.97 5.41 -9.55
C GLN A 346 17.72 4.64 -9.13
N GLN A 347 17.92 3.41 -8.65
CA GLN A 347 16.86 2.60 -8.05
C GLN A 347 16.89 2.75 -6.53
N PHE A 348 15.71 2.86 -5.93
CA PHE A 348 15.53 2.87 -4.47
C PHE A 348 14.09 2.48 -4.12
N SER A 349 13.90 2.05 -2.88
CA SER A 349 12.56 1.79 -2.35
C SER A 349 11.95 3.09 -1.84
N TYR A 350 10.73 3.37 -2.24
CA TYR A 350 9.98 4.57 -1.85
C TYR A 350 8.68 4.20 -1.17
N ASP A 351 8.39 4.87 -0.06
CA ASP A 351 7.22 4.64 0.76
C ASP A 351 6.11 5.63 0.36
N PHE A 352 5.23 5.17 -0.52
CA PHE A 352 4.06 5.93 -0.96
C PHE A 352 2.96 5.92 0.10
N PRO A 353 1.93 6.78 -0.03
CA PRO A 353 0.79 6.75 0.86
C PRO A 353 0.14 5.38 0.90
N GLN A 354 -0.18 4.92 2.09
CA GLN A 354 -0.83 3.62 2.28
C GLN A 354 -2.27 3.64 1.76
N ASN A 355 -2.69 2.55 1.17
CA ASN A 355 -4.10 2.33 0.89
C ASN A 355 -4.92 2.33 2.19
N ARG A 356 -6.19 2.73 2.10
CA ARG A 356 -7.10 2.58 3.25
C ARG A 356 -7.18 1.10 3.61
N PRO A 357 -6.80 0.72 4.84
CA PRO A 357 -6.85 -0.67 5.24
C PRO A 357 -8.31 -1.15 5.23
N THR A 358 -8.57 -2.24 4.52
CA THR A 358 -9.85 -2.94 4.55
C THR A 358 -9.75 -4.10 5.54
N PHE A 359 -10.72 -4.18 6.44
CA PHE A 359 -10.79 -5.29 7.37
C PHE A 359 -11.55 -6.45 6.75
N THR A 360 -10.90 -7.57 6.56
CA THR A 360 -11.51 -8.82 6.10
C THR A 360 -11.63 -9.79 7.25
N ALA A 361 -12.79 -10.43 7.37
CA ALA A 361 -13.07 -11.41 8.41
C ALA A 361 -13.67 -12.69 7.82
N PRO A 362 -13.35 -13.87 8.39
CA PRO A 362 -14.01 -15.11 8.00
C PRO A 362 -15.53 -15.04 8.15
N VAL A 363 -16.22 -15.64 7.21
CA VAL A 363 -17.67 -15.79 7.22
C VAL A 363 -17.99 -17.27 7.42
N TYR A 364 -18.78 -17.59 8.45
CA TYR A 364 -19.15 -18.97 8.82
C TYR A 364 -20.61 -19.24 8.45
N ASP A 365 -20.94 -19.13 7.16
CA ASP A 365 -22.28 -19.25 6.58
C ASP A 365 -22.61 -20.67 6.07
N SER A 366 -21.64 -21.58 6.11
CA SER A 366 -21.81 -22.96 5.66
C SER A 366 -21.28 -23.96 6.66
N GLU A 367 -21.81 -25.17 6.63
CA GLU A 367 -21.42 -26.26 7.53
C GLU A 367 -19.92 -26.63 7.38
N ALA A 368 -19.41 -26.56 6.16
CA ALA A 368 -18.00 -26.81 5.87
C ALA A 368 -17.08 -25.74 6.53
N ARG A 369 -17.48 -24.48 6.53
CA ARG A 369 -16.73 -23.38 7.17
C ARG A 369 -16.85 -23.45 8.69
N LEU A 370 -18.03 -23.75 9.24
CA LEU A 370 -18.24 -23.96 10.67
C LEU A 370 -17.38 -25.09 11.22
N ASN A 371 -17.28 -26.20 10.48
CA ASN A 371 -16.53 -27.38 10.87
C ASN A 371 -15.06 -27.39 10.42
N SER A 372 -14.56 -26.25 9.92
CA SER A 372 -13.15 -26.13 9.54
C SER A 372 -12.22 -26.47 10.69
N ARG A 373 -11.20 -27.32 10.42
CA ARG A 373 -10.17 -27.68 11.39
C ARG A 373 -9.13 -26.60 11.61
N ILE A 374 -9.13 -25.53 10.79
CA ILE A 374 -8.25 -24.38 10.95
C ILE A 374 -8.84 -23.50 12.06
N PRO A 375 -8.15 -23.32 13.17
CA PRO A 375 -8.66 -22.48 14.26
C PRO A 375 -8.60 -21.00 13.89
N ASP A 376 -9.59 -20.26 14.38
CA ASP A 376 -9.67 -18.80 14.21
C ASP A 376 -9.21 -18.09 15.50
N PHE A 377 -7.99 -17.61 15.48
CA PHE A 377 -7.34 -16.92 16.62
C PHE A 377 -7.51 -15.40 16.61
N ARG A 378 -8.46 -14.85 15.85
CA ARG A 378 -8.66 -13.39 15.78
C ARG A 378 -9.09 -12.83 17.14
N HIS A 379 -8.42 -11.78 17.55
CA HIS A 379 -8.80 -10.95 18.69
C HIS A 379 -9.69 -9.77 18.26
N THR A 380 -9.55 -9.33 17.01
CA THR A 380 -10.42 -8.32 16.39
C THR A 380 -11.43 -9.03 15.51
N LEU A 381 -12.71 -8.95 15.88
CA LEU A 381 -13.79 -9.61 15.13
C LEU A 381 -14.32 -8.73 14.02
N TYR A 382 -14.31 -7.41 14.22
CA TYR A 382 -14.79 -6.43 13.24
C TYR A 382 -14.06 -5.10 13.41
N TRP A 383 -13.78 -4.44 12.30
CA TRP A 383 -13.28 -3.09 12.25
C TRP A 383 -13.73 -2.40 10.97
N ASN A 384 -14.31 -1.22 11.09
CA ASN A 384 -14.67 -0.38 9.96
C ASN A 384 -14.46 1.08 10.35
N PRO A 385 -13.57 1.82 9.67
CA PRO A 385 -13.27 3.23 9.99
C PRO A 385 -14.33 4.21 9.50
N ASP A 386 -15.25 3.77 8.63
CA ASP A 386 -16.28 4.63 8.02
C ASP A 386 -17.60 3.87 7.95
N ILE A 387 -18.28 3.77 9.10
CA ILE A 387 -19.52 3.03 9.21
C ILE A 387 -20.70 3.89 8.77
N THR A 388 -21.44 3.41 7.78
CA THR A 388 -22.64 4.10 7.25
C THR A 388 -23.92 3.32 7.50
N SER A 389 -23.81 2.03 7.86
CA SER A 389 -24.95 1.15 8.09
C SER A 389 -25.36 1.13 9.56
N ALA A 390 -26.65 1.24 9.84
CA ALA A 390 -27.20 1.11 11.18
C ALA A 390 -27.15 -0.33 11.71
N VAL A 391 -27.06 -1.33 10.84
CA VAL A 391 -26.99 -2.74 11.22
C VAL A 391 -25.75 -3.37 10.63
N VAL A 392 -24.96 -4.04 11.47
CA VAL A 392 -23.71 -4.69 11.11
C VAL A 392 -23.74 -6.15 11.55
N SER A 393 -23.27 -7.05 10.72
CA SER A 393 -23.13 -8.47 11.07
C SER A 393 -21.70 -8.93 10.90
N PHE A 394 -21.22 -9.75 11.82
CA PHE A 394 -19.90 -10.39 11.78
C PHE A 394 -19.98 -11.73 12.51
N TYR A 395 -18.86 -12.47 12.53
CA TYR A 395 -18.79 -13.77 13.21
C TYR A 395 -17.76 -13.75 14.32
N THR A 396 -18.06 -14.44 15.43
CA THR A 396 -17.11 -14.69 16.50
C THR A 396 -15.96 -15.58 16.03
N SER A 397 -14.84 -15.52 16.72
CA SER A 397 -13.69 -16.40 16.53
C SER A 397 -13.75 -17.60 17.48
N ASP A 398 -12.72 -18.47 17.44
CA ASP A 398 -12.56 -19.56 18.41
C ASP A 398 -11.97 -19.08 19.76
N MET A 399 -11.67 -17.78 19.86
CA MET A 399 -11.11 -17.17 21.07
C MET A 399 -12.23 -16.80 22.05
N LYS A 400 -12.26 -17.51 23.17
CA LYS A 400 -13.20 -17.24 24.27
C LYS A 400 -12.80 -15.99 25.06
N GLY A 401 -13.78 -15.31 25.60
CA GLY A 401 -13.54 -14.13 26.44
C GLY A 401 -14.58 -13.05 26.31
N ILE A 402 -14.29 -11.90 26.90
CA ILE A 402 -15.11 -10.69 26.81
C ILE A 402 -14.66 -9.88 25.61
N TYR A 403 -15.62 -9.42 24.83
CA TYR A 403 -15.38 -8.56 23.68
C TYR A 403 -15.99 -7.18 23.91
N LEU A 404 -15.20 -6.16 23.56
CA LEU A 404 -15.59 -4.76 23.64
C LEU A 404 -15.96 -4.27 22.26
N VAL A 405 -17.19 -3.83 22.10
CA VAL A 405 -17.68 -3.08 20.96
C VAL A 405 -17.45 -1.60 21.25
N THR A 406 -16.76 -0.90 20.37
CA THR A 406 -16.56 0.54 20.50
C THR A 406 -16.99 1.23 19.20
N LEU A 407 -17.98 2.10 19.29
CA LEU A 407 -18.35 3.06 18.25
C LEU A 407 -17.78 4.41 18.66
N GLN A 408 -16.96 4.99 17.79
CA GLN A 408 -16.31 6.26 18.05
C GLN A 408 -16.36 7.16 16.82
N GLY A 409 -16.58 8.45 17.03
CA GLY A 409 -16.58 9.43 15.94
C GLY A 409 -16.59 10.85 16.46
N VAL A 410 -16.75 11.80 15.54
CA VAL A 410 -16.77 13.23 15.87
C VAL A 410 -18.04 13.86 15.30
N ALA A 411 -18.77 14.59 16.09
CA ALA A 411 -19.87 15.42 15.62
C ALA A 411 -19.33 16.68 14.91
N VAL A 412 -20.14 17.28 14.05
CA VAL A 412 -19.77 18.52 13.30
C VAL A 412 -19.33 19.66 14.22
N ASN A 413 -19.83 19.71 15.43
CA ASN A 413 -19.43 20.68 16.45
C ASN A 413 -18.13 20.34 17.19
N GLY A 414 -17.39 19.29 16.75
CA GLY A 414 -16.15 18.85 17.36
C GLY A 414 -16.30 17.94 18.58
N LYS A 415 -17.54 17.67 19.04
CA LYS A 415 -17.78 16.80 20.19
C LYS A 415 -17.49 15.34 19.84
N ILE A 416 -16.74 14.66 20.70
CA ILE A 416 -16.43 13.24 20.53
C ILE A 416 -17.67 12.41 20.90
N ILE A 417 -18.03 11.48 20.03
CA ILE A 417 -19.03 10.45 20.25
C ILE A 417 -18.27 9.16 20.58
N LYS A 418 -18.55 8.55 21.72
CA LYS A 418 -17.99 7.27 22.14
C LYS A 418 -19.07 6.43 22.81
N ILE A 419 -19.44 5.31 22.18
CA ILE A 419 -20.41 4.37 22.69
C ILE A 419 -19.74 3.01 22.81
N GLN A 420 -19.90 2.34 23.94
CA GLN A 420 -19.30 1.06 24.20
C GLN A 420 -20.35 0.03 24.62
N SER A 421 -20.13 -1.23 24.27
CA SER A 421 -20.94 -2.37 24.67
C SER A 421 -20.06 -3.60 24.87
N LEU A 422 -20.51 -4.54 25.68
CA LEU A 422 -19.77 -5.78 25.94
C LEU A 422 -20.64 -6.99 25.62
N PHE A 423 -19.99 -8.06 25.11
CA PHE A 423 -20.58 -9.40 25.03
C PHE A 423 -19.53 -10.46 25.34
N VAL A 424 -19.95 -11.70 25.53
CA VAL A 424 -19.09 -12.82 25.92
C VAL A 424 -19.13 -13.91 24.86
N VAL A 425 -17.98 -14.44 24.49
CA VAL A 425 -17.84 -15.67 23.70
C VAL A 425 -17.43 -16.81 24.64
N LYS A 426 -18.18 -17.93 24.63
CA LYS A 426 -17.98 -19.09 25.50
C LYS A 426 -17.46 -20.31 24.76
#